data_47cf0f0833c904f779de23dbf91eb345
#
_entry.id   47cf0f0833c904f779de23dbf91eb345
#
_cell.length_a   1.000
_cell.length_b   1.000
_cell.length_c   1.000
_cell.angle_alpha   90.00
_cell.angle_beta   90.00
_cell.angle_gamma   90.00
#
_symmetry.space_group_name_H-M   'P 1'
#
loop_
_entity.id
_entity.type
_entity.pdbx_description
1 polymer ?
#
loop_
_entity_poly.entity_id
_entity_poly.type
_entity_poly.pdbx_seq_one_letter_code
_entity_poly.pdbx_strand_id
1 'polypeptide(L)'
;MAKLNLDKQESEFLDTTILHWKTEGLIDPDTAEKLHSSYDVKGFDWKRLAQYSFWVALACGIIAIASLIIDDVVINWLKKLYDTPDIIISLISGVLAVALFYEGSRRKKKYPERVFSNEAIIFFGILFTASCIAYLGKTFDNGKGHFSILFLLSVFIYASLAIKFKSGLIWAFALVSLGSWFGTETGYQADWSYYFLGMNYPLRFVLFGFLLVVSNFILFKVKIIAQFRDLTYIIGMLYLFISLWLLSIFGNFGTLEDWMLVKQIELFYWGIISVLISIAFTIYGLRRKDFIAREFGITFLLINLYSRYFEYLWDLTDKTIFFAILALSFWLIGRKAEKIWNVEFLKK
;
A
#
# COMPACT_ATOMS: atom_id res chain seq x y z
N MET A 1 -18.50 18.16 33.82
CA MET A 1 -17.40 18.00 32.84
C MET A 1 -17.81 16.95 31.82
N ALA A 2 -17.54 17.16 30.53
CA ALA A 2 -17.78 16.10 29.55
C ALA A 2 -16.79 14.96 29.81
N LYS A 3 -17.31 13.74 29.99
CA LYS A 3 -16.48 12.55 30.18
C LYS A 3 -15.75 12.18 28.88
N LEU A 4 -14.54 11.72 29.00
CA LEU A 4 -13.75 11.21 27.87
C LEU A 4 -14.31 9.84 27.45
N ASN A 5 -14.54 9.63 26.16
CA ASN A 5 -14.97 8.34 25.65
C ASN A 5 -13.76 7.56 25.14
N LEU A 6 -13.32 6.55 25.88
CA LEU A 6 -12.17 5.70 25.55
C LEU A 6 -12.60 4.37 24.93
N ASP A 7 -11.77 3.78 24.08
CA ASP A 7 -11.97 2.40 23.67
C ASP A 7 -11.54 1.43 24.80
N LYS A 8 -11.85 0.14 24.64
CA LYS A 8 -11.56 -0.85 25.69
C LYS A 8 -10.07 -0.97 26.00
N GLN A 9 -9.19 -0.86 25.01
CA GLN A 9 -7.74 -0.96 25.19
C GLN A 9 -7.18 0.30 25.87
N GLU A 10 -7.68 1.47 25.46
CA GLU A 10 -7.31 2.76 26.07
C GLU A 10 -7.75 2.81 27.55
N SER A 11 -8.96 2.29 27.84
CA SER A 11 -9.47 2.20 29.22
C SER A 11 -8.63 1.25 30.06
N GLU A 12 -8.35 0.04 29.58
CA GLU A 12 -7.51 -0.92 30.31
C GLU A 12 -6.10 -0.40 30.58
N PHE A 13 -5.51 0.31 29.60
CA PHE A 13 -4.22 0.97 29.77
C PHE A 13 -4.29 2.07 30.83
N LEU A 14 -5.30 2.92 30.77
CA LEU A 14 -5.47 4.03 31.72
C LEU A 14 -5.78 3.51 33.14
N ASP A 15 -6.63 2.50 33.27
CA ASP A 15 -6.91 1.82 34.53
C ASP A 15 -5.63 1.26 35.19
N THR A 16 -4.84 0.55 34.39
CA THR A 16 -3.57 -0.03 34.85
C THR A 16 -2.58 1.07 35.28
N THR A 17 -2.55 2.17 34.53
CA THR A 17 -1.66 3.31 34.80
C THR A 17 -2.08 4.05 36.07
N ILE A 18 -3.39 4.31 36.26
CA ILE A 18 -3.93 4.94 37.49
C ILE A 18 -3.66 4.06 38.71
N LEU A 19 -3.84 2.73 38.56
CA LEU A 19 -3.55 1.79 39.64
C LEU A 19 -2.07 1.80 40.02
N HIS A 20 -1.18 1.82 39.03
CA HIS A 20 0.27 1.92 39.25
C HIS A 20 0.64 3.21 39.98
N TRP A 21 0.14 4.36 39.52
CA TRP A 21 0.39 5.64 40.18
C TRP A 21 -0.13 5.69 41.63
N LYS A 22 -1.29 5.08 41.88
CA LYS A 22 -1.84 4.95 43.23
C LYS A 22 -0.96 4.05 44.12
N THR A 23 -0.44 2.94 43.59
CA THR A 23 0.43 2.02 44.34
C THR A 23 1.80 2.60 44.63
N GLU A 24 2.35 3.41 43.72
CA GLU A 24 3.60 4.14 43.89
C GLU A 24 3.46 5.41 44.74
N GLY A 25 2.25 5.74 45.19
CA GLY A 25 2.00 6.94 46.00
C GLY A 25 2.13 8.26 45.23
N LEU A 26 2.13 8.21 43.89
CA LEU A 26 2.23 9.40 43.02
C LEU A 26 0.93 10.19 42.99
N ILE A 27 -0.20 9.55 43.23
CA ILE A 27 -1.55 10.16 43.34
C ILE A 27 -2.25 9.63 44.57
N ASP A 28 -3.06 10.49 45.21
CA ASP A 28 -3.90 10.13 46.36
C ASP A 28 -5.13 9.32 45.89
N PRO A 29 -5.75 8.53 46.79
CA PRO A 29 -6.90 7.70 46.47
C PRO A 29 -8.09 8.48 45.87
N ASP A 30 -8.33 9.70 46.35
CA ASP A 30 -9.44 10.55 45.88
C ASP A 30 -9.20 11.03 44.44
N THR A 31 -7.96 11.36 44.09
CA THR A 31 -7.57 11.72 42.71
C THR A 31 -7.69 10.53 41.78
N ALA A 32 -7.28 9.32 42.23
CA ALA A 32 -7.45 8.10 41.45
C ALA A 32 -8.94 7.82 41.10
N GLU A 33 -9.85 8.00 42.08
CA GLU A 33 -11.28 7.81 41.89
C GLU A 33 -11.88 8.85 40.95
N LYS A 34 -11.46 10.11 41.05
CA LYS A 34 -11.83 11.18 40.12
C LYS A 34 -11.37 10.89 38.68
N LEU A 35 -10.16 10.35 38.51
CA LEU A 35 -9.65 9.94 37.21
C LEU A 35 -10.45 8.80 36.61
N HIS A 36 -10.78 7.74 37.38
CA HIS A 36 -11.67 6.66 36.94
C HIS A 36 -13.07 7.14 36.56
N SER A 37 -13.60 8.15 37.23
CA SER A 37 -14.91 8.71 36.94
C SER A 37 -14.91 9.70 35.75
N SER A 38 -13.73 10.08 35.23
CA SER A 38 -13.57 11.09 34.18
C SER A 38 -13.79 10.55 32.77
N TYR A 39 -13.82 9.24 32.58
CA TYR A 39 -14.01 8.60 31.29
C TYR A 39 -15.09 7.51 31.36
N ASP A 40 -15.69 7.23 30.21
CA ASP A 40 -16.59 6.11 29.98
C ASP A 40 -15.98 5.19 28.90
N VAL A 41 -16.13 3.87 29.10
CA VAL A 41 -15.68 2.89 28.10
C VAL A 41 -16.69 2.87 26.96
N LYS A 42 -16.24 3.18 25.75
CA LYS A 42 -17.07 3.00 24.56
C LYS A 42 -17.52 1.54 24.48
N GLY A 43 -18.80 1.34 24.33
CA GLY A 43 -19.35 0.05 23.92
C GLY A 43 -18.76 -0.41 22.59
N PHE A 44 -19.43 -1.33 21.94
CA PHE A 44 -19.00 -1.91 20.67
C PHE A 44 -18.41 -0.88 19.70
N ASP A 45 -17.18 -1.11 19.19
CA ASP A 45 -16.47 -0.19 18.29
C ASP A 45 -17.05 -0.24 16.88
N TRP A 46 -18.11 0.53 16.68
CA TRP A 46 -18.79 0.69 15.39
C TRP A 46 -17.84 1.18 14.29
N LYS A 47 -16.75 1.88 14.64
CA LYS A 47 -15.78 2.39 13.69
C LYS A 47 -14.91 1.26 13.13
N ARG A 48 -14.47 0.34 13.97
CA ARG A 48 -13.75 -0.88 13.53
C ARG A 48 -14.66 -1.79 12.73
N LEU A 49 -15.92 -1.98 13.16
CA LEU A 49 -16.88 -2.76 12.39
C LEU A 49 -17.10 -2.15 10.99
N ALA A 50 -17.28 -0.83 10.91
CA ALA A 50 -17.44 -0.15 9.63
C ALA A 50 -16.19 -0.31 8.74
N GLN A 51 -15.00 -0.28 9.32
CA GLN A 51 -13.74 -0.52 8.60
C GLN A 51 -13.67 -1.94 8.05
N TYR A 52 -13.93 -2.95 8.87
CA TYR A 52 -13.93 -4.35 8.41
C TYR A 52 -15.03 -4.61 7.38
N SER A 53 -16.22 -4.06 7.60
CA SER A 53 -17.33 -4.15 6.63
C SER A 53 -16.97 -3.52 5.31
N PHE A 54 -16.24 -2.39 5.30
CA PHE A 54 -15.74 -1.76 4.07
C PHE A 54 -14.76 -2.67 3.32
N TRP A 55 -13.79 -3.27 4.02
CA TRP A 55 -12.83 -4.20 3.40
C TRP A 55 -13.51 -5.46 2.86
N VAL A 56 -14.47 -6.02 3.61
CA VAL A 56 -15.29 -7.16 3.14
C VAL A 56 -16.11 -6.77 1.92
N ALA A 57 -16.77 -5.61 1.95
CA ALA A 57 -17.53 -5.11 0.82
C ALA A 57 -16.66 -4.86 -0.43
N LEU A 58 -15.43 -4.35 -0.24
CA LEU A 58 -14.46 -4.18 -1.32
C LEU A 58 -14.05 -5.54 -1.92
N ALA A 59 -13.75 -6.53 -1.07
CA ALA A 59 -13.41 -7.88 -1.51
C ALA A 59 -14.59 -8.55 -2.25
N CYS A 60 -15.81 -8.46 -1.70
CA CYS A 60 -17.02 -8.95 -2.36
C CYS A 60 -17.28 -8.22 -3.68
N GLY A 61 -17.02 -6.92 -3.75
CA GLY A 61 -17.13 -6.14 -4.98
C GLY A 61 -16.16 -6.60 -6.06
N ILE A 62 -14.91 -6.89 -5.69
CA ILE A 62 -13.91 -7.45 -6.61
C ILE A 62 -14.35 -8.83 -7.12
N ILE A 63 -14.83 -9.71 -6.21
CA ILE A 63 -15.32 -11.04 -6.58
C ILE A 63 -16.56 -10.93 -7.46
N ALA A 64 -17.49 -10.01 -7.15
CA ALA A 64 -18.66 -9.76 -7.96
C ALA A 64 -18.29 -9.29 -9.37
N ILE A 65 -17.35 -8.35 -9.51
CA ILE A 65 -16.85 -7.90 -10.82
C ILE A 65 -16.18 -9.06 -11.56
N ALA A 66 -15.40 -9.88 -10.88
CA ALA A 66 -14.76 -11.05 -11.49
C ALA A 66 -15.81 -12.10 -11.96
N SER A 67 -16.86 -12.34 -11.18
CA SER A 67 -17.93 -13.27 -11.57
C SER A 67 -18.85 -12.70 -12.66
N LEU A 68 -19.00 -11.38 -12.74
CA LEU A 68 -19.72 -10.73 -13.84
C LEU A 68 -19.06 -10.96 -15.21
N ILE A 69 -17.74 -11.15 -15.24
CA ILE A 69 -17.00 -11.45 -16.49
C ILE A 69 -17.32 -12.88 -17.01
N ILE A 70 -17.88 -13.73 -16.16
CA ILE A 70 -18.15 -15.16 -16.47
C ILE A 70 -19.64 -15.40 -16.81
N ASP A 71 -20.53 -14.45 -16.53
CA ASP A 71 -21.99 -14.60 -16.74
C ASP A 71 -22.43 -14.15 -18.14
N ASP A 72 -23.04 -15.05 -18.89
CA ASP A 72 -23.54 -14.79 -20.27
C ASP A 72 -24.55 -13.63 -20.33
N VAL A 73 -25.37 -13.43 -19.32
CA VAL A 73 -26.33 -12.32 -19.25
C VAL A 73 -25.59 -10.99 -19.19
N VAL A 74 -24.52 -10.93 -18.41
CA VAL A 74 -23.69 -9.74 -18.27
C VAL A 74 -22.79 -9.54 -19.47
N ILE A 75 -22.30 -10.61 -20.10
CA ILE A 75 -21.59 -10.53 -21.39
C ILE A 75 -22.49 -9.89 -22.45
N ASN A 76 -23.76 -10.24 -22.49
CA ASN A 76 -24.71 -9.64 -23.44
C ASN A 76 -25.05 -8.17 -23.11
N TRP A 77 -25.10 -7.81 -21.82
CA TRP A 77 -25.19 -6.41 -21.37
C TRP A 77 -23.93 -5.62 -21.70
N LEU A 78 -22.75 -6.21 -21.46
CA LEU A 78 -21.46 -5.63 -21.82
C LEU A 78 -21.31 -5.47 -23.34
N LYS A 79 -21.85 -6.39 -24.17
CA LYS A 79 -21.89 -6.23 -25.63
C LYS A 79 -22.70 -5.00 -26.04
N LYS A 80 -23.86 -4.74 -25.42
CA LYS A 80 -24.64 -3.52 -25.65
C LYS A 80 -23.91 -2.24 -25.20
N LEU A 81 -23.14 -2.30 -24.11
CA LEU A 81 -22.26 -1.20 -23.69
C LEU A 81 -21.07 -1.04 -24.66
N TYR A 82 -20.59 -2.15 -25.24
CA TYR A 82 -19.50 -2.15 -26.22
C TYR A 82 -19.91 -1.47 -27.55
N ASP A 83 -21.19 -1.54 -27.90
CA ASP A 83 -21.76 -0.84 -29.07
C ASP A 83 -21.95 0.68 -28.82
N THR A 84 -21.79 1.15 -27.58
CA THR A 84 -21.85 2.58 -27.24
C THR A 84 -20.54 3.25 -27.65
N PRO A 85 -20.57 4.36 -28.39
CA PRO A 85 -19.38 5.09 -28.77
C PRO A 85 -18.50 5.43 -27.56
N ASP A 86 -17.19 5.14 -27.62
CA ASP A 86 -16.23 5.32 -26.54
C ASP A 86 -16.26 6.73 -25.96
N ILE A 87 -16.48 7.74 -26.82
CA ILE A 87 -16.58 9.15 -26.39
C ILE A 87 -17.78 9.39 -25.46
N ILE A 88 -18.90 8.69 -25.67
CA ILE A 88 -20.09 8.84 -24.83
C ILE A 88 -19.83 8.24 -23.46
N ILE A 89 -19.19 7.05 -23.39
CA ILE A 89 -18.80 6.41 -22.12
C ILE A 89 -17.82 7.31 -21.38
N SER A 90 -16.85 7.88 -22.09
CA SER A 90 -15.90 8.82 -21.50
C SER A 90 -16.59 10.04 -20.89
N LEU A 91 -17.52 10.67 -21.62
CA LEU A 91 -18.25 11.86 -21.14
C LEU A 91 -19.11 11.52 -19.92
N ILE A 92 -19.87 10.43 -19.94
CA ILE A 92 -20.70 10.01 -18.81
C ILE A 92 -19.82 9.74 -17.58
N SER A 93 -18.72 9.00 -17.76
CA SER A 93 -17.79 8.71 -16.70
C SER A 93 -17.16 9.98 -16.13
N GLY A 94 -16.80 10.94 -16.99
CA GLY A 94 -16.29 12.25 -16.56
C GLY A 94 -17.28 13.05 -15.74
N VAL A 95 -18.54 13.10 -16.16
CA VAL A 95 -19.61 13.79 -15.40
C VAL A 95 -19.85 13.13 -14.05
N LEU A 96 -19.90 11.79 -14.01
CA LEU A 96 -20.05 11.04 -12.76
C LEU A 96 -18.86 11.26 -11.83
N ALA A 97 -17.64 11.28 -12.36
CA ALA A 97 -16.43 11.56 -11.57
C ALA A 97 -16.52 12.95 -10.90
N VAL A 98 -16.86 13.98 -11.67
CA VAL A 98 -17.03 15.36 -11.14
C VAL A 98 -18.11 15.41 -10.06
N ALA A 99 -19.28 14.80 -10.31
CA ALA A 99 -20.37 14.75 -9.34
C ALA A 99 -19.96 14.07 -8.03
N LEU A 100 -19.24 12.93 -8.12
CA LEU A 100 -18.76 12.19 -6.96
C LEU A 100 -17.68 12.97 -6.17
N PHE A 101 -16.74 13.62 -6.84
CA PHE A 101 -15.77 14.49 -6.16
C PHE A 101 -16.44 15.69 -5.48
N TYR A 102 -17.43 16.29 -6.13
CA TYR A 102 -18.18 17.38 -5.53
C TYR A 102 -18.93 16.93 -4.27
N GLU A 103 -19.69 15.82 -4.37
CA GLU A 103 -20.42 15.29 -3.22
C GLU A 103 -19.48 14.78 -2.12
N GLY A 104 -18.39 14.09 -2.45
CA GLY A 104 -17.37 13.66 -1.50
C GLY A 104 -16.74 14.83 -0.75
N SER A 105 -16.43 15.91 -1.47
CA SER A 105 -15.91 17.14 -0.86
C SER A 105 -16.92 17.83 0.06
N ARG A 106 -18.18 17.91 -0.39
CA ARG A 106 -19.29 18.47 0.40
C ARG A 106 -19.52 17.69 1.67
N ARG A 107 -19.57 16.35 1.59
CA ARG A 107 -19.75 15.45 2.75
C ARG A 107 -18.58 15.51 3.72
N LYS A 108 -17.34 15.56 3.23
CA LYS A 108 -16.15 15.70 4.05
C LYS A 108 -16.17 16.97 4.92
N LYS A 109 -16.75 18.06 4.39
CA LYS A 109 -16.96 19.32 5.15
C LYS A 109 -18.12 19.23 6.14
N LYS A 110 -19.23 18.55 5.76
CA LYS A 110 -20.45 18.49 6.57
C LYS A 110 -20.38 17.42 7.67
N TYR A 111 -19.71 16.30 7.39
CA TYR A 111 -19.61 15.12 8.27
C TYR A 111 -18.16 14.62 8.32
N PRO A 112 -17.22 15.40 8.92
CA PRO A 112 -15.80 15.06 8.94
C PRO A 112 -15.51 13.75 9.69
N GLU A 113 -16.38 13.36 10.63
CA GLU A 113 -16.28 12.14 11.41
C GLU A 113 -16.51 10.86 10.58
N ARG A 114 -17.21 10.93 9.43
CA ARG A 114 -17.53 9.80 8.57
C ARG A 114 -16.43 9.54 7.54
N VAL A 115 -15.21 9.33 8.02
CA VAL A 115 -14.01 9.22 7.17
C VAL A 115 -14.17 8.16 6.08
N PHE A 116 -14.58 6.93 6.44
CA PHE A 116 -14.67 5.81 5.48
C PHE A 116 -15.73 6.04 4.39
N SER A 117 -16.91 6.54 4.78
CA SER A 117 -17.98 6.83 3.81
C SER A 117 -17.58 7.96 2.84
N ASN A 118 -16.87 8.97 3.33
CA ASN A 118 -16.40 10.08 2.50
C ASN A 118 -15.29 9.62 1.53
N GLU A 119 -14.33 8.81 2.01
CA GLU A 119 -13.27 8.26 1.16
C GLU A 119 -13.81 7.24 0.15
N ALA A 120 -14.88 6.49 0.47
CA ALA A 120 -15.54 5.59 -0.49
C ALA A 120 -16.11 6.35 -1.68
N ILE A 121 -16.78 7.48 -1.46
CA ILE A 121 -17.32 8.32 -2.55
C ILE A 121 -16.18 8.86 -3.42
N ILE A 122 -15.09 9.32 -2.79
CA ILE A 122 -13.90 9.80 -3.49
C ILE A 122 -13.29 8.66 -4.32
N PHE A 123 -13.22 7.44 -3.78
CA PHE A 123 -12.71 6.27 -4.47
C PHE A 123 -13.51 5.97 -5.74
N PHE A 124 -14.84 5.98 -5.70
CA PHE A 124 -15.65 5.84 -6.91
C PHE A 124 -15.41 6.99 -7.91
N GLY A 125 -15.21 8.21 -7.42
CA GLY A 125 -14.81 9.33 -8.28
C GLY A 125 -13.50 9.08 -9.02
N ILE A 126 -12.52 8.46 -8.35
CA ILE A 126 -11.23 8.04 -8.96
C ILE A 126 -11.47 6.97 -10.05
N LEU A 127 -12.29 5.95 -9.76
CA LEU A 127 -12.59 4.88 -10.73
C LEU A 127 -13.27 5.43 -11.99
N PHE A 128 -14.24 6.32 -11.83
CA PHE A 128 -14.88 6.98 -12.97
C PHE A 128 -13.93 7.89 -13.75
N THR A 129 -12.98 8.54 -13.07
CA THR A 129 -11.92 9.30 -13.75
C THR A 129 -11.03 8.39 -14.56
N ALA A 130 -10.62 7.23 -14.01
CA ALA A 130 -9.85 6.22 -14.74
C ALA A 130 -10.60 5.72 -15.98
N SER A 131 -11.90 5.41 -15.83
CA SER A 131 -12.76 5.02 -16.94
C SER A 131 -12.84 6.11 -18.01
N CYS A 132 -13.06 7.38 -17.60
CA CYS A 132 -13.09 8.51 -18.51
C CYS A 132 -11.80 8.63 -19.33
N ILE A 133 -10.63 8.55 -18.68
CA ILE A 133 -9.33 8.65 -19.36
C ILE A 133 -9.11 7.46 -20.31
N ALA A 134 -9.45 6.24 -19.88
CA ALA A 134 -9.29 5.03 -20.69
C ALA A 134 -10.12 5.08 -21.98
N TYR A 135 -11.41 5.43 -21.88
CA TYR A 135 -12.29 5.53 -23.04
C TYR A 135 -11.99 6.76 -23.90
N LEU A 136 -11.51 7.86 -23.31
CA LEU A 136 -10.99 8.99 -24.07
C LEU A 136 -9.77 8.58 -24.89
N GLY A 137 -8.83 7.86 -24.28
CA GLY A 137 -7.66 7.33 -24.98
C GLY A 137 -8.02 6.41 -26.12
N LYS A 138 -8.99 5.52 -25.91
CA LYS A 138 -9.48 4.59 -26.93
C LYS A 138 -10.13 5.32 -28.12
N THR A 139 -10.83 6.45 -27.85
CA THR A 139 -11.43 7.29 -28.91
C THR A 139 -10.36 7.89 -29.84
N PHE A 140 -9.19 8.23 -29.32
CA PHE A 140 -8.11 8.84 -30.07
C PHE A 140 -7.00 7.85 -30.49
N ASP A 141 -7.17 6.56 -30.19
CA ASP A 141 -6.19 5.53 -30.56
C ASP A 141 -6.25 5.24 -32.07
N ASN A 142 -5.17 5.57 -32.74
CA ASN A 142 -4.97 5.32 -34.19
C ASN A 142 -4.26 3.97 -34.43
N GLY A 143 -4.35 3.03 -33.49
CA GLY A 143 -3.72 1.69 -33.59
C GLY A 143 -2.21 1.65 -33.34
N LYS A 144 -1.58 2.78 -33.01
CA LYS A 144 -0.15 2.87 -32.63
C LYS A 144 0.08 2.92 -31.10
N GLY A 145 -1.01 2.83 -30.33
CA GLY A 145 -1.08 2.48 -28.92
C GLY A 145 -0.02 3.00 -27.94
N HIS A 146 0.29 4.32 -27.94
CA HIS A 146 1.16 4.89 -26.90
C HIS A 146 0.36 5.13 -25.60
N PHE A 147 -0.08 4.04 -24.96
CA PHE A 147 -0.96 4.09 -23.78
C PHE A 147 -0.31 4.73 -22.54
N SER A 148 1.01 4.81 -22.50
CA SER A 148 1.72 5.42 -21.37
C SER A 148 1.31 6.88 -21.15
N ILE A 149 0.99 7.62 -22.21
CA ILE A 149 0.55 9.03 -22.16
C ILE A 149 -0.74 9.15 -21.32
N LEU A 150 -1.64 8.16 -21.37
CA LEU A 150 -2.87 8.16 -20.57
C LEU A 150 -2.58 8.05 -19.08
N PHE A 151 -1.59 7.24 -18.71
CA PHE A 151 -1.15 7.17 -17.32
C PHE A 151 -0.49 8.47 -16.87
N LEU A 152 0.30 9.10 -17.73
CA LEU A 152 0.88 10.42 -17.45
C LEU A 152 -0.21 11.49 -17.25
N LEU A 153 -1.24 11.49 -18.11
CA LEU A 153 -2.41 12.35 -17.94
C LEU A 153 -3.10 12.08 -16.59
N SER A 154 -3.27 10.82 -16.23
CA SER A 154 -3.84 10.41 -14.93
C SER A 154 -3.04 10.95 -13.75
N VAL A 155 -1.70 10.94 -13.83
CA VAL A 155 -0.81 11.52 -12.80
C VAL A 155 -1.15 13.00 -12.58
N PHE A 156 -1.22 13.80 -13.64
CA PHE A 156 -1.52 15.23 -13.52
C PHE A 156 -2.92 15.50 -12.97
N ILE A 157 -3.92 14.74 -13.43
CA ILE A 157 -5.30 14.89 -12.96
C ILE A 157 -5.39 14.52 -11.48
N TYR A 158 -4.90 13.34 -11.09
CA TYR A 158 -4.97 12.91 -9.70
C TYR A 158 -4.11 13.76 -8.77
N ALA A 159 -2.92 14.17 -9.16
CA ALA A 159 -2.09 15.06 -8.35
C ALA A 159 -2.79 16.41 -8.11
N SER A 160 -3.40 17.01 -9.15
CA SER A 160 -4.14 18.25 -9.03
C SER A 160 -5.37 18.11 -8.12
N LEU A 161 -6.13 17.02 -8.28
CA LEU A 161 -7.29 16.71 -7.43
C LEU A 161 -6.86 16.43 -5.98
N ALA A 162 -5.76 15.69 -5.77
CA ALA A 162 -5.24 15.41 -4.44
C ALA A 162 -4.89 16.69 -3.68
N ILE A 163 -4.22 17.61 -4.35
CA ILE A 163 -3.86 18.92 -3.77
C ILE A 163 -5.13 19.72 -3.44
N LYS A 164 -6.09 19.77 -4.38
CA LYS A 164 -7.36 20.52 -4.22
C LYS A 164 -8.22 19.97 -3.07
N PHE A 165 -8.35 18.64 -2.97
CA PHE A 165 -9.21 17.99 -1.98
C PHE A 165 -8.45 17.58 -0.71
N LYS A 166 -7.13 17.80 -0.65
CA LYS A 166 -6.24 17.36 0.45
C LYS A 166 -6.47 15.90 0.81
N SER A 167 -6.57 15.03 -0.21
CA SER A 167 -6.85 13.61 -0.06
C SER A 167 -5.61 12.78 -0.33
N GLY A 168 -5.17 12.02 0.69
CA GLY A 168 -4.08 11.04 0.56
C GLY A 168 -4.45 9.91 -0.39
N LEU A 169 -5.72 9.49 -0.42
CA LEU A 169 -6.19 8.45 -1.31
C LEU A 169 -5.97 8.83 -2.79
N ILE A 170 -6.39 10.05 -3.19
CA ILE A 170 -6.19 10.51 -4.57
C ILE A 170 -4.69 10.62 -4.88
N TRP A 171 -3.87 11.07 -3.91
CA TRP A 171 -2.42 11.14 -4.07
C TRP A 171 -1.78 9.77 -4.29
N ALA A 172 -2.25 8.75 -3.55
CA ALA A 172 -1.81 7.37 -3.78
C ALA A 172 -2.07 6.91 -5.22
N PHE A 173 -3.25 7.21 -5.77
CA PHE A 173 -3.57 6.90 -7.17
C PHE A 173 -2.72 7.69 -8.17
N ALA A 174 -2.33 8.92 -7.85
CA ALA A 174 -1.36 9.66 -8.67
C ALA A 174 0.00 8.95 -8.71
N LEU A 175 0.50 8.45 -7.56
CA LEU A 175 1.77 7.72 -7.49
C LEU A 175 1.70 6.34 -8.15
N VAL A 176 0.56 5.63 -8.03
CA VAL A 176 0.34 4.37 -8.75
C VAL A 176 0.30 4.62 -10.26
N SER A 177 -0.40 5.66 -10.70
CA SER A 177 -0.42 6.06 -12.12
C SER A 177 0.97 6.45 -12.62
N LEU A 178 1.80 7.07 -11.78
CA LEU A 178 3.19 7.41 -12.10
C LEU A 178 4.04 6.15 -12.31
N GLY A 179 3.87 5.13 -11.46
CA GLY A 179 4.52 3.83 -11.63
C GLY A 179 4.04 3.10 -12.89
N SER A 180 2.72 3.16 -13.17
CA SER A 180 2.15 2.59 -14.39
C SER A 180 2.67 3.29 -15.62
N TRP A 181 2.76 4.63 -15.60
CA TRP A 181 3.41 5.40 -16.68
C TRP A 181 4.85 4.97 -16.88
N PHE A 182 5.64 4.92 -15.82
CA PHE A 182 7.05 4.53 -15.92
C PHE A 182 7.22 3.12 -16.51
N GLY A 183 6.42 2.15 -16.05
CA GLY A 183 6.46 0.77 -16.55
C GLY A 183 6.07 0.67 -18.03
N THR A 184 4.97 1.32 -18.42
CA THR A 184 4.47 1.29 -19.80
C THR A 184 5.34 2.11 -20.75
N GLU A 185 5.84 3.26 -20.30
CA GLU A 185 6.73 4.11 -21.11
C GLU A 185 8.06 3.41 -21.41
N THR A 186 8.69 2.82 -20.38
CA THR A 186 9.92 2.05 -20.59
C THR A 186 9.69 0.79 -21.41
N GLY A 187 8.50 0.19 -21.34
CA GLY A 187 8.09 -0.90 -22.21
C GLY A 187 7.93 -0.45 -23.67
N TYR A 188 7.24 0.66 -23.89
CA TYR A 188 7.03 1.22 -25.21
C TYR A 188 8.36 1.62 -25.89
N GLN A 189 9.26 2.31 -25.18
CA GLN A 189 10.57 2.69 -25.68
C GLN A 189 11.50 1.50 -25.97
N ALA A 190 11.22 0.35 -25.38
CA ALA A 190 11.93 -0.90 -25.63
C ALA A 190 11.23 -1.79 -26.69
N ASP A 191 10.28 -1.26 -27.45
CA ASP A 191 9.43 -2.01 -28.38
C ASP A 191 8.80 -3.26 -27.71
N TRP A 192 8.38 -3.11 -26.46
CA TRP A 192 7.85 -4.16 -25.60
C TRP A 192 8.81 -5.33 -25.34
N SER A 193 10.11 -5.10 -25.59
CA SER A 193 11.15 -6.04 -25.21
C SER A 193 11.21 -6.20 -23.68
N TYR A 194 11.69 -7.36 -23.25
CA TYR A 194 11.90 -7.66 -21.82
C TYR A 194 12.89 -6.70 -21.15
N TYR A 195 13.84 -6.16 -21.91
CA TYR A 195 14.90 -5.31 -21.39
C TYR A 195 14.78 -3.87 -21.89
N PHE A 196 14.94 -2.92 -20.96
CA PHE A 196 15.16 -1.52 -21.24
C PHE A 196 16.48 -1.09 -20.57
N LEU A 197 17.44 -0.62 -21.36
CA LEU A 197 18.80 -0.32 -20.88
C LEU A 197 19.46 -1.48 -20.10
N GLY A 198 19.21 -2.73 -20.52
CA GLY A 198 19.73 -3.92 -19.86
C GLY A 198 19.01 -4.32 -18.57
N MET A 199 17.93 -3.62 -18.18
CA MET A 199 17.14 -3.88 -16.99
C MET A 199 15.81 -4.52 -17.34
N ASN A 200 15.48 -5.62 -16.64
CA ASN A 200 14.12 -6.18 -16.65
C ASN A 200 13.16 -5.32 -15.79
N TYR A 201 11.86 -5.66 -15.79
CA TYR A 201 10.85 -4.89 -15.04
C TYR A 201 11.16 -4.75 -13.54
N PRO A 202 11.48 -5.82 -12.79
CA PRO A 202 11.85 -5.70 -11.38
C PRO A 202 13.00 -4.70 -11.15
N LEU A 203 14.06 -4.77 -11.94
CA LEU A 203 15.21 -3.88 -11.77
C LEU A 203 14.89 -2.42 -12.11
N ARG A 204 14.07 -2.17 -13.15
CA ARG A 204 13.55 -0.82 -13.45
C ARG A 204 12.77 -0.24 -12.27
N PHE A 205 11.90 -1.05 -11.66
CA PHE A 205 11.08 -0.62 -10.53
C PHE A 205 11.87 -0.47 -9.22
N VAL A 206 12.99 -1.18 -9.04
CA VAL A 206 13.95 -0.87 -7.97
C VAL A 206 14.48 0.55 -8.12
N LEU A 207 14.93 0.92 -9.34
CA LEU A 207 15.38 2.28 -9.62
C LEU A 207 14.28 3.32 -9.41
N PHE A 208 13.08 3.04 -9.91
CA PHE A 208 11.92 3.93 -9.76
C PHE A 208 11.56 4.15 -8.29
N GLY A 209 11.44 3.08 -7.51
CA GLY A 209 11.16 3.14 -6.07
C GLY A 209 12.25 3.90 -5.31
N PHE A 210 13.51 3.66 -5.63
CA PHE A 210 14.63 4.40 -5.06
C PHE A 210 14.55 5.90 -5.35
N LEU A 211 14.26 6.28 -6.59
CA LEU A 211 14.09 7.68 -6.97
C LEU A 211 12.91 8.33 -6.23
N LEU A 212 11.80 7.62 -6.02
CA LEU A 212 10.67 8.11 -5.22
C LEU A 212 11.08 8.32 -3.75
N VAL A 213 11.81 7.39 -3.16
CA VAL A 213 12.32 7.51 -1.78
C VAL A 213 13.24 8.71 -1.66
N VAL A 214 14.16 8.90 -2.60
CA VAL A 214 15.08 10.07 -2.62
C VAL A 214 14.31 11.37 -2.85
N SER A 215 13.35 11.38 -3.78
CA SER A 215 12.55 12.56 -4.08
C SER A 215 11.78 13.06 -2.87
N ASN A 216 11.39 12.18 -1.96
CA ASN A 216 10.71 12.53 -0.73
C ASN A 216 11.51 13.53 0.13
N PHE A 217 12.84 13.44 0.14
CA PHE A 217 13.71 14.37 0.88
C PHE A 217 13.75 15.77 0.23
N ILE A 218 13.44 15.86 -1.06
CA ILE A 218 13.40 17.12 -1.82
C ILE A 218 11.99 17.71 -1.78
N LEU A 219 10.97 16.89 -2.05
CA LEU A 219 9.58 17.30 -2.18
C LEU A 219 8.97 17.86 -0.87
N PHE A 220 9.44 17.40 0.30
CA PHE A 220 8.92 17.94 1.57
C PHE A 220 9.18 19.43 1.78
N LYS A 221 10.14 20.02 1.04
CA LYS A 221 10.43 21.46 1.07
C LYS A 221 9.31 22.29 0.41
N VAL A 222 8.51 21.66 -0.45
CA VAL A 222 7.40 22.31 -1.14
C VAL A 222 6.14 22.21 -0.26
N LYS A 223 5.73 23.32 0.35
CA LYS A 223 4.64 23.38 1.33
C LYS A 223 3.32 22.75 0.85
N ILE A 224 3.00 22.88 -0.45
CA ILE A 224 1.75 22.37 -1.03
C ILE A 224 1.69 20.83 -0.97
N ILE A 225 2.81 20.15 -1.19
CA ILE A 225 2.91 18.69 -1.25
C ILE A 225 3.44 18.07 0.05
N ALA A 226 3.92 18.88 0.99
CA ALA A 226 4.47 18.41 2.25
C ALA A 226 3.51 17.50 3.05
N GLN A 227 2.20 17.73 2.94
CA GLN A 227 1.17 16.90 3.58
C GLN A 227 1.12 15.44 3.06
N PHE A 228 1.66 15.16 1.88
CA PHE A 228 1.70 13.83 1.27
C PHE A 228 3.06 13.13 1.42
N ARG A 229 3.96 13.72 2.18
CA ARG A 229 5.34 13.25 2.35
C ARG A 229 5.39 11.78 2.78
N ASP A 230 4.73 11.45 3.88
CA ASP A 230 4.82 10.10 4.46
C ASP A 230 4.19 9.06 3.53
N LEU A 231 3.09 9.41 2.85
CA LEU A 231 2.46 8.55 1.88
C LEU A 231 3.35 8.32 0.64
N THR A 232 4.00 9.38 0.13
CA THR A 232 4.95 9.26 -0.98
C THR A 232 6.13 8.36 -0.58
N TYR A 233 6.61 8.50 0.64
CA TYR A 233 7.68 7.67 1.18
C TYR A 233 7.27 6.20 1.29
N ILE A 234 6.08 5.92 1.85
CA ILE A 234 5.55 4.56 1.96
C ILE A 234 5.40 3.91 0.58
N ILE A 235 4.82 4.61 -0.40
CA ILE A 235 4.64 4.08 -1.76
C ILE A 235 5.98 3.88 -2.46
N GLY A 236 6.93 4.80 -2.28
CA GLY A 236 8.30 4.63 -2.76
C GLY A 236 9.00 3.41 -2.19
N MET A 237 8.84 3.18 -0.87
CA MET A 237 9.33 2.00 -0.18
C MET A 237 8.66 0.71 -0.69
N LEU A 238 7.35 0.73 -0.94
CA LEU A 238 6.63 -0.42 -1.53
C LEU A 238 7.21 -0.76 -2.90
N TYR A 239 7.35 0.21 -3.80
CA TYR A 239 7.97 -0.02 -5.12
C TYR A 239 9.38 -0.58 -4.97
N LEU A 240 10.22 0.02 -4.13
CA LEU A 240 11.60 -0.38 -3.93
C LEU A 240 11.69 -1.82 -3.39
N PHE A 241 11.03 -2.11 -2.29
CA PHE A 241 11.21 -3.38 -1.59
C PHE A 241 10.48 -4.55 -2.26
N ILE A 242 9.28 -4.35 -2.83
CA ILE A 242 8.59 -5.39 -3.60
C ILE A 242 9.42 -5.75 -4.82
N SER A 243 9.95 -4.75 -5.53
CA SER A 243 10.76 -5.00 -6.72
C SER A 243 12.11 -5.64 -6.40
N LEU A 244 12.74 -5.28 -5.29
CA LEU A 244 13.94 -5.95 -4.77
C LEU A 244 13.65 -7.41 -4.40
N TRP A 245 12.52 -7.68 -3.78
CA TRP A 245 12.10 -9.03 -3.45
C TRP A 245 11.87 -9.87 -4.71
N LEU A 246 11.13 -9.33 -5.71
CA LEU A 246 10.93 -9.99 -7.00
C LEU A 246 12.28 -10.21 -7.71
N LEU A 247 13.18 -9.23 -7.71
CA LEU A 247 14.50 -9.35 -8.27
C LEU A 247 15.34 -10.43 -7.56
N SER A 248 15.15 -10.61 -6.26
CA SER A 248 15.83 -11.67 -5.50
C SER A 248 15.38 -13.08 -5.90
N ILE A 249 14.16 -13.22 -6.43
CA ILE A 249 13.60 -14.50 -6.88
C ILE A 249 13.92 -14.73 -8.36
N PHE A 250 13.63 -13.75 -9.19
CA PHE A 250 13.69 -13.89 -10.66
C PHE A 250 15.02 -13.42 -11.27
N GLY A 251 15.84 -12.69 -10.52
CA GLY A 251 17.05 -12.06 -11.08
C GLY A 251 16.74 -11.07 -12.19
N ASN A 252 17.77 -10.71 -12.96
CA ASN A 252 17.61 -9.83 -14.13
C ASN A 252 17.42 -10.66 -15.40
N PHE A 253 16.46 -11.60 -15.41
CA PHE A 253 16.10 -12.42 -16.56
C PHE A 253 14.82 -11.88 -17.19
N GLY A 254 14.73 -11.99 -18.54
CA GLY A 254 13.62 -11.40 -19.30
C GLY A 254 12.39 -12.30 -19.33
N THR A 255 12.58 -13.60 -19.51
CA THR A 255 11.50 -14.59 -19.63
C THR A 255 11.50 -15.56 -18.45
N LEU A 256 10.34 -16.16 -18.19
CA LEU A 256 10.24 -17.28 -17.23
C LEU A 256 10.98 -18.51 -17.73
N GLU A 257 11.04 -18.71 -19.05
CA GLU A 257 11.75 -19.82 -19.68
C GLU A 257 13.25 -19.71 -19.44
N ASP A 258 13.84 -18.52 -19.67
CA ASP A 258 15.25 -18.27 -19.35
C ASP A 258 15.55 -18.47 -17.87
N TRP A 259 14.65 -17.95 -17.00
CA TRP A 259 14.80 -18.09 -15.55
C TRP A 259 14.74 -19.55 -15.08
N MET A 260 13.86 -20.39 -15.67
CA MET A 260 13.76 -21.81 -15.32
C MET A 260 15.05 -22.61 -15.62
N LEU A 261 15.86 -22.14 -16.55
CA LEU A 261 17.14 -22.76 -16.92
C LEU A 261 18.28 -22.37 -15.98
N VAL A 262 18.09 -21.32 -15.18
CA VAL A 262 19.13 -20.81 -14.27
C VAL A 262 19.14 -21.57 -12.97
N LYS A 263 20.32 -21.97 -12.51
CA LYS A 263 20.46 -22.59 -11.21
C LYS A 263 20.19 -21.56 -10.12
N GLN A 264 19.42 -21.93 -9.10
CA GLN A 264 19.07 -21.03 -7.99
C GLN A 264 20.31 -20.39 -7.32
N ILE A 265 21.41 -21.09 -7.26
CA ILE A 265 22.67 -20.56 -6.69
C ILE A 265 23.21 -19.36 -7.48
N GLU A 266 22.92 -19.26 -8.77
CA GLU A 266 23.32 -18.13 -9.60
C GLU A 266 22.51 -16.88 -9.31
N LEU A 267 21.31 -17.03 -8.72
CA LEU A 267 20.46 -15.93 -8.27
C LEU A 267 20.79 -15.45 -6.85
N PHE A 268 21.62 -16.19 -6.12
CA PHE A 268 21.90 -15.95 -4.71
C PHE A 268 22.41 -14.54 -4.42
N TYR A 269 23.20 -13.96 -5.34
CA TYR A 269 23.71 -12.59 -5.16
C TYR A 269 22.61 -11.52 -5.13
N TRP A 270 21.49 -11.70 -5.88
CA TRP A 270 20.34 -10.81 -5.79
C TRP A 270 19.64 -10.91 -4.43
N GLY A 271 19.58 -12.12 -3.87
CA GLY A 271 19.11 -12.34 -2.50
C GLY A 271 19.98 -11.61 -1.47
N ILE A 272 21.31 -11.70 -1.59
CA ILE A 272 22.25 -10.97 -0.72
C ILE A 272 22.05 -9.47 -0.82
N ILE A 273 21.95 -8.91 -2.03
CA ILE A 273 21.72 -7.48 -2.24
C ILE A 273 20.42 -7.03 -1.54
N SER A 274 19.32 -7.79 -1.71
CA SER A 274 18.05 -7.48 -1.08
C SER A 274 18.13 -7.51 0.45
N VAL A 275 18.83 -8.50 1.02
CA VAL A 275 19.08 -8.60 2.47
C VAL A 275 19.92 -7.42 2.97
N LEU A 276 21.00 -7.07 2.28
CA LEU A 276 21.88 -5.97 2.66
C LEU A 276 21.13 -4.63 2.65
N ILE A 277 20.30 -4.39 1.64
CA ILE A 277 19.46 -3.19 1.56
C ILE A 277 18.44 -3.18 2.71
N SER A 278 17.80 -4.31 3.00
CA SER A 278 16.85 -4.44 4.11
C SER A 278 17.52 -4.14 5.46
N ILE A 279 18.74 -4.66 5.69
CA ILE A 279 19.54 -4.37 6.89
C ILE A 279 19.91 -2.88 6.94
N ALA A 280 20.36 -2.30 5.83
CA ALA A 280 20.73 -0.88 5.76
C ALA A 280 19.58 0.03 6.13
N PHE A 281 18.36 -0.23 5.59
CA PHE A 281 17.17 0.54 5.95
C PHE A 281 16.72 0.31 7.39
N THR A 282 16.87 -0.91 7.92
CA THR A 282 16.62 -1.19 9.35
C THR A 282 17.55 -0.36 10.24
N ILE A 283 18.86 -0.38 9.97
CA ILE A 283 19.86 0.38 10.73
C ILE A 283 19.62 1.89 10.61
N TYR A 284 19.32 2.36 9.38
CA TYR A 284 18.98 3.76 9.14
C TYR A 284 17.75 4.18 9.95
N GLY A 285 16.67 3.39 9.90
CA GLY A 285 15.44 3.64 10.63
C GLY A 285 15.66 3.69 12.13
N LEU A 286 16.49 2.80 12.68
CA LEU A 286 16.86 2.79 14.09
C LEU A 286 17.67 4.03 14.50
N ARG A 287 18.69 4.39 13.71
CA ARG A 287 19.57 5.53 14.01
C ARG A 287 18.87 6.87 13.89
N ARG A 288 17.97 7.00 12.89
CA ARG A 288 17.25 8.25 12.60
C ARG A 288 15.86 8.32 13.21
N LYS A 289 15.43 7.27 13.94
CA LYS A 289 14.07 7.13 14.50
C LYS A 289 13.00 7.20 13.40
N ASP A 290 13.32 6.68 12.21
CA ASP A 290 12.41 6.59 11.08
C ASP A 290 11.69 5.24 11.15
N PHE A 291 10.45 5.28 11.65
CA PHE A 291 9.63 4.08 11.82
C PHE A 291 9.33 3.39 10.50
N ILE A 292 9.07 4.15 9.43
CA ILE A 292 8.72 3.59 8.11
C ILE A 292 9.91 2.80 7.57
N ALA A 293 11.11 3.40 7.54
CA ALA A 293 12.31 2.72 7.07
C ALA A 293 12.61 1.44 7.87
N ARG A 294 12.47 1.50 9.20
CA ARG A 294 12.68 0.36 10.08
C ARG A 294 11.69 -0.78 9.78
N GLU A 295 10.41 -0.48 9.71
CA GLU A 295 9.34 -1.45 9.48
C GLU A 295 9.50 -2.15 8.12
N PHE A 296 9.75 -1.38 7.06
CA PHE A 296 10.04 -1.95 5.74
C PHE A 296 11.29 -2.82 5.76
N GLY A 297 12.39 -2.35 6.38
CA GLY A 297 13.63 -3.09 6.47
C GLY A 297 13.45 -4.44 7.18
N ILE A 298 12.81 -4.47 8.36
CA ILE A 298 12.56 -5.70 9.13
C ILE A 298 11.60 -6.62 8.36
N THR A 299 10.50 -6.10 7.84
CA THR A 299 9.49 -6.89 7.14
C THR A 299 10.08 -7.59 5.91
N PHE A 300 10.80 -6.85 5.07
CA PHE A 300 11.41 -7.43 3.87
C PHE A 300 12.63 -8.30 4.15
N LEU A 301 13.33 -8.06 5.27
CA LEU A 301 14.35 -9.00 5.75
C LEU A 301 13.72 -10.38 6.07
N LEU A 302 12.58 -10.38 6.76
CA LEU A 302 11.85 -11.61 7.07
C LEU A 302 11.28 -12.26 5.79
N ILE A 303 10.68 -11.48 4.90
CA ILE A 303 10.17 -11.98 3.62
C ILE A 303 11.30 -12.65 2.81
N ASN A 304 12.47 -12.01 2.70
CA ASN A 304 13.63 -12.60 2.02
C ASN A 304 14.10 -13.88 2.68
N LEU A 305 14.20 -13.92 4.02
CA LEU A 305 14.59 -15.11 4.77
C LEU A 305 13.64 -16.27 4.47
N TYR A 306 12.33 -16.05 4.55
CA TYR A 306 11.35 -17.09 4.28
C TYR A 306 11.31 -17.48 2.81
N SER A 307 11.49 -16.53 1.87
CA SER A 307 11.60 -16.86 0.44
C SER A 307 12.76 -17.83 0.19
N ARG A 308 13.94 -17.56 0.78
CA ARG A 308 15.09 -18.47 0.69
C ARG A 308 14.84 -19.80 1.39
N TYR A 309 14.15 -19.78 2.54
CA TYR A 309 13.75 -20.99 3.24
C TYR A 309 12.89 -21.90 2.34
N PHE A 310 11.86 -21.36 1.70
CA PHE A 310 11.03 -22.09 0.76
C PHE A 310 11.81 -22.56 -0.46
N GLU A 311 12.59 -21.70 -1.07
CA GLU A 311 13.33 -22.00 -2.30
C GLU A 311 14.35 -23.11 -2.13
N TYR A 312 15.10 -23.15 -1.03
CA TYR A 312 16.16 -24.14 -0.84
C TYR A 312 15.73 -25.39 -0.08
N LEU A 313 14.74 -25.31 0.81
CA LEU A 313 14.39 -26.42 1.67
C LEU A 313 13.13 -27.16 1.25
N TRP A 314 12.32 -26.60 0.36
CA TRP A 314 11.06 -27.22 -0.05
C TRP A 314 11.25 -28.63 -0.63
N ASP A 315 12.23 -28.83 -1.49
CA ASP A 315 12.51 -30.12 -2.15
C ASP A 315 13.53 -30.97 -1.40
N LEU A 316 14.33 -30.38 -0.52
CA LEU A 316 15.41 -31.05 0.19
C LEU A 316 14.97 -31.73 1.49
N THR A 317 13.84 -31.32 2.07
CA THR A 317 13.41 -31.79 3.40
C THR A 317 12.06 -32.49 3.34
N ASP A 318 11.85 -33.45 4.26
CA ASP A 318 10.54 -34.01 4.53
C ASP A 318 9.55 -32.88 4.94
N LYS A 319 8.33 -32.96 4.42
CA LYS A 319 7.33 -31.89 4.62
C LYS A 319 6.96 -31.69 6.09
N THR A 320 7.00 -32.76 6.89
CA THR A 320 6.73 -32.67 8.34
C THR A 320 7.83 -31.85 9.04
N ILE A 321 9.10 -32.14 8.73
CA ILE A 321 10.24 -31.39 9.27
C ILE A 321 10.22 -29.96 8.78
N PHE A 322 9.94 -29.76 7.49
CA PHE A 322 9.80 -28.42 6.90
C PHE A 322 8.80 -27.57 7.66
N PHE A 323 7.57 -28.04 7.84
CA PHE A 323 6.54 -27.28 8.55
C PHE A 323 6.80 -27.16 10.04
N ALA A 324 7.45 -28.14 10.68
CA ALA A 324 7.84 -28.04 12.09
C ALA A 324 8.87 -26.92 12.32
N ILE A 325 9.88 -26.79 11.47
CA ILE A 325 10.87 -25.71 11.54
C ILE A 325 10.19 -24.36 11.28
N LEU A 326 9.31 -24.30 10.29
CA LEU A 326 8.55 -23.09 9.96
C LEU A 326 7.68 -22.62 11.14
N ALA A 327 6.93 -23.54 11.75
CA ALA A 327 6.11 -23.25 12.92
C ALA A 327 6.95 -22.76 14.12
N LEU A 328 8.08 -23.42 14.39
CA LEU A 328 9.01 -23.01 15.46
C LEU A 328 9.57 -21.61 15.20
N SER A 329 9.94 -21.30 13.94
CA SER A 329 10.48 -20.00 13.57
C SER A 329 9.45 -18.88 13.77
N PHE A 330 8.19 -19.08 13.34
CA PHE A 330 7.12 -18.12 13.59
C PHE A 330 6.81 -17.94 15.08
N TRP A 331 6.82 -19.03 15.85
CA TRP A 331 6.65 -18.97 17.30
C TRP A 331 7.77 -18.15 17.97
N LEU A 332 9.03 -18.36 17.57
CA LEU A 332 10.17 -17.59 18.10
C LEU A 332 10.10 -16.10 17.72
N ILE A 333 9.71 -15.80 16.48
CA ILE A 333 9.52 -14.41 16.03
C ILE A 333 8.37 -13.77 16.82
N GLY A 334 7.22 -14.43 16.94
CA GLY A 334 6.07 -13.94 17.71
C GLY A 334 6.44 -13.66 19.16
N ARG A 335 7.14 -14.58 19.82
CA ARG A 335 7.60 -14.40 21.22
C ARG A 335 8.57 -13.24 21.40
N LYS A 336 9.40 -12.93 20.38
CA LYS A 336 10.40 -11.87 20.42
C LYS A 336 10.01 -10.63 19.62
N ALA A 337 8.82 -10.62 19.02
CA ALA A 337 8.38 -9.55 18.13
C ALA A 337 8.51 -8.16 18.77
N GLU A 338 8.05 -7.99 20.01
CA GLU A 338 8.16 -6.71 20.72
C GLU A 338 9.61 -6.27 20.90
N LYS A 339 10.52 -7.21 21.23
CA LYS A 339 11.95 -6.91 21.37
C LYS A 339 12.61 -6.61 20.03
N ILE A 340 12.23 -7.33 18.96
CA ILE A 340 12.72 -7.08 17.60
C ILE A 340 12.24 -5.74 17.08
N TRP A 341 10.98 -5.38 17.33
CA TRP A 341 10.39 -4.11 16.86
C TRP A 341 10.85 -2.91 17.70
N ASN A 342 10.96 -3.04 19.00
CA ASN A 342 11.39 -1.94 19.88
C ASN A 342 12.91 -1.79 19.98
N VAL A 343 13.66 -2.75 19.45
CA VAL A 343 15.15 -2.78 19.42
C VAL A 343 15.81 -2.19 20.66
N GLU A 344 15.51 -2.80 21.79
CA GLU A 344 16.30 -2.55 23.02
C GLU A 344 17.74 -3.09 22.90
N PHE A 345 18.04 -3.84 21.85
CA PHE A 345 19.35 -4.44 21.60
C PHE A 345 20.50 -3.44 21.37
N LEU A 346 20.21 -2.20 21.01
CA LEU A 346 21.23 -1.17 20.74
C LEU A 346 21.32 -0.11 21.83
N LYS A 347 20.68 -0.30 22.98
CA LYS A 347 20.79 0.59 24.16
C LYS A 347 21.80 0.10 25.18
N LYS A 348 22.73 -0.77 24.81
CA LYS A 348 23.89 -1.10 25.64
C LYS A 348 25.16 -0.52 25.08
#